data_d15fc3d0b2e4b6c8895fb5dc31e49e5d
#
_entry.id   d15fc3d0b2e4b6c8895fb5dc31e49e5d
#
_cell.length_a   1.000
_cell.length_b   1.000
_cell.length_c   1.000
_cell.angle_alpha   90.00
_cell.angle_beta   90.00
_cell.angle_gamma   90.00
#
_symmetry.space_group_name_H-M   'P 1'
#
loop_
_entity.id
_entity.type
_entity.pdbx_description
1 polymer ?
#
loop_
_entity_poly.entity_id
_entity_poly.type
_entity_poly.pdbx_seq_one_letter_code
_entity_poly.pdbx_strand_id
1 'polypeptide(L)'
;MRHPVRFLAVLMAAVLVTPALLTAQSATEVDERQAFFDEIQAPNWLGTDIDHTPIKRQRGGSCWSFSTVAFLESEVLRTNEDVVAALKEAREDLDLSEYYVVYWAYVEKAREYARRKGENARFTDGGLSHDVTWLVEKYGIVPEADFAVVEDYSAMRTDLNAVLKAHEESGDWTEDAVVAEIREVLDRHLAPPPETITVAGQVMTPIEYATEYLALDPAAYWEITSYTDVPFYGRGELDVPDNWWDYDGYYNLPLDDYMQTINQALDAGYPVVIDTDWGDKGASWNGAGIAVIHPDQLDGAAIDQASRQLDFVEGRTTDDHLVLAVDHRVVDGVDWYLIKNSHGTSSGRRGYVWIRGDWMAMRVLAYMVHPDALDPSLVDQFGGNR
;
A
#
# COMPACT_ATOMS: atom_id res chain seq x y z
N MET A 1 -34.84 -43.90 -51.71
CA MET A 1 -35.77 -43.16 -50.87
C MET A 1 -34.95 -42.15 -50.07
N ARG A 2 -34.99 -40.86 -50.45
CA ARG A 2 -34.22 -39.81 -49.78
C ARG A 2 -35.18 -39.03 -48.87
N HIS A 3 -34.88 -39.00 -47.55
CA HIS A 3 -35.60 -38.17 -46.60
C HIS A 3 -35.06 -36.72 -46.60
N PRO A 4 -35.88 -35.68 -46.62
CA PRO A 4 -35.46 -34.32 -46.53
C PRO A 4 -35.20 -33.93 -45.08
N VAL A 5 -34.00 -33.35 -44.81
CA VAL A 5 -33.64 -32.73 -43.55
C VAL A 5 -34.32 -31.36 -43.50
N ARG A 6 -35.18 -31.16 -42.52
CA ARG A 6 -35.79 -29.83 -42.20
C ARG A 6 -34.82 -29.04 -41.37
N PHE A 7 -34.30 -27.95 -41.92
CA PHE A 7 -33.58 -26.91 -41.19
C PHE A 7 -34.59 -26.10 -40.38
N LEU A 8 -34.45 -26.13 -39.04
CA LEU A 8 -35.15 -25.22 -38.11
C LEU A 8 -34.34 -23.93 -38.00
N ALA A 9 -34.84 -22.85 -38.59
CA ALA A 9 -34.22 -21.52 -38.43
C ALA A 9 -34.59 -21.00 -37.04
N VAL A 10 -33.60 -20.92 -36.12
CA VAL A 10 -33.72 -20.20 -34.86
C VAL A 10 -33.52 -18.72 -35.15
N LEU A 11 -34.60 -17.95 -35.07
CA LEU A 11 -34.55 -16.47 -35.07
C LEU A 11 -33.91 -16.04 -33.74
N MET A 12 -32.64 -15.62 -33.74
CA MET A 12 -32.06 -14.82 -32.69
C MET A 12 -32.64 -13.41 -32.82
N ALA A 13 -33.51 -13.02 -31.89
CA ALA A 13 -33.90 -11.64 -31.70
C ALA A 13 -32.72 -10.89 -31.06
N ALA A 14 -31.97 -10.14 -31.87
CA ALA A 14 -30.98 -9.20 -31.38
C ALA A 14 -31.71 -8.05 -30.72
N VAL A 15 -31.67 -7.99 -29.38
CA VAL A 15 -32.12 -6.82 -28.61
C VAL A 15 -31.09 -5.72 -28.87
N LEU A 16 -31.42 -4.79 -29.76
CA LEU A 16 -30.65 -3.56 -29.96
C LEU A 16 -30.83 -2.68 -28.70
N VAL A 17 -29.90 -2.80 -27.77
CA VAL A 17 -29.78 -1.84 -26.65
C VAL A 17 -29.31 -0.53 -27.25
N THR A 18 -30.17 0.48 -27.26
CA THR A 18 -29.83 1.80 -27.82
C THR A 18 -28.83 2.52 -26.92
N PRO A 19 -27.92 3.35 -27.45
CA PRO A 19 -26.96 4.12 -26.65
C PRO A 19 -27.63 5.00 -25.55
N ALA A 20 -28.87 5.42 -25.76
CA ALA A 20 -29.65 6.20 -24.80
C ALA A 20 -30.09 5.38 -23.57
N LEU A 21 -30.31 4.07 -23.69
CA LEU A 21 -30.60 3.20 -22.56
C LEU A 21 -29.34 2.96 -21.68
N LEU A 22 -28.17 2.81 -22.31
CA LEU A 22 -26.89 2.68 -21.61
C LEU A 22 -26.52 3.95 -20.83
N THR A 23 -26.76 5.14 -21.41
CA THR A 23 -26.48 6.42 -20.72
C THR A 23 -27.49 6.72 -19.59
N ALA A 24 -28.76 6.31 -19.73
CA ALA A 24 -29.75 6.46 -18.66
C ALA A 24 -29.48 5.50 -17.51
N GLN A 25 -29.06 4.26 -17.79
CA GLN A 25 -28.71 3.28 -16.77
C GLN A 25 -27.46 3.69 -15.97
N SER A 26 -26.44 4.25 -16.62
CA SER A 26 -25.24 4.77 -15.94
C SER A 26 -25.53 6.03 -15.10
N ALA A 27 -26.44 6.89 -15.53
CA ALA A 27 -26.84 8.07 -14.77
C ALA A 27 -27.64 7.69 -13.50
N THR A 28 -28.51 6.69 -13.58
CA THR A 28 -29.28 6.20 -12.44
C THR A 28 -28.36 5.52 -11.41
N GLU A 29 -27.39 4.71 -11.83
CA GLU A 29 -26.40 4.11 -10.93
C GLU A 29 -25.51 5.15 -10.23
N VAL A 30 -25.15 6.24 -10.91
CA VAL A 30 -24.38 7.34 -10.31
C VAL A 30 -25.24 8.09 -9.27
N ASP A 31 -26.50 8.35 -9.56
CA ASP A 31 -27.41 9.00 -8.63
C ASP A 31 -27.71 8.15 -7.39
N GLU A 32 -27.89 6.84 -7.53
CA GLU A 32 -28.11 5.91 -6.43
C GLU A 32 -26.85 5.79 -5.54
N ARG A 33 -25.69 5.71 -6.15
CA ARG A 33 -24.42 5.68 -5.43
C ARG A 33 -24.16 6.98 -4.66
N GLN A 34 -24.45 8.14 -5.24
CA GLN A 34 -24.31 9.41 -4.54
C GLN A 34 -25.29 9.50 -3.36
N ALA A 35 -26.55 9.12 -3.54
CA ALA A 35 -27.53 9.08 -2.47
C ALA A 35 -27.10 8.18 -1.30
N PHE A 36 -26.49 7.02 -1.59
CA PHE A 36 -25.93 6.15 -0.56
C PHE A 36 -24.87 6.87 0.28
N PHE A 37 -23.92 7.56 -0.35
CA PHE A 37 -22.87 8.28 0.39
C PHE A 37 -23.41 9.51 1.14
N ASP A 38 -24.45 10.16 0.65
CA ASP A 38 -25.06 11.32 1.30
C ASP A 38 -25.79 10.95 2.61
N GLU A 39 -26.19 9.69 2.77
CA GLU A 39 -26.81 9.17 4.01
C GLU A 39 -25.77 8.78 5.08
N ILE A 40 -24.49 8.66 4.72
CA ILE A 40 -23.44 8.20 5.64
C ILE A 40 -22.95 9.35 6.51
N GLN A 41 -23.08 9.19 7.82
CA GLN A 41 -22.58 10.14 8.81
C GLN A 41 -21.10 9.84 9.12
N ALA A 42 -20.20 10.19 8.20
CA ALA A 42 -18.78 10.11 8.43
C ALA A 42 -18.26 11.29 9.26
N PRO A 43 -17.13 11.12 9.99
CA PRO A 43 -16.47 12.24 10.65
C PRO A 43 -16.20 13.39 9.66
N ASN A 44 -16.30 14.62 10.11
CA ASN A 44 -16.16 15.81 9.25
C ASN A 44 -14.90 16.65 9.54
N TRP A 45 -14.04 16.19 10.45
CA TRP A 45 -12.77 16.82 10.81
C TRP A 45 -11.59 16.05 10.23
N LEU A 46 -10.42 16.70 10.17
CA LEU A 46 -9.16 16.12 9.68
C LEU A 46 -8.02 16.29 10.70
N GLY A 47 -8.34 16.66 11.94
CA GLY A 47 -7.36 16.76 13.01
C GLY A 47 -7.03 15.38 13.55
N THR A 48 -5.78 15.16 13.87
CA THR A 48 -5.26 13.95 14.51
C THR A 48 -4.23 14.31 15.57
N ASP A 49 -4.07 13.46 16.56
CA ASP A 49 -3.03 13.57 17.58
C ASP A 49 -1.73 12.83 17.19
N ILE A 50 -1.75 12.10 16.07
CA ILE A 50 -0.57 11.42 15.51
C ILE A 50 0.18 12.39 14.59
N ASP A 51 1.40 12.76 15.00
CA ASP A 51 2.28 13.59 14.16
C ASP A 51 2.65 12.87 12.86
N HIS A 52 2.47 13.56 11.75
CA HIS A 52 2.80 13.05 10.42
C HIS A 52 3.14 14.19 9.45
N THR A 53 3.90 13.87 8.42
CA THR A 53 4.37 14.80 7.41
C THR A 53 3.25 15.24 6.45
N PRO A 54 3.43 16.33 5.68
CA PRO A 54 2.43 16.80 4.71
C PRO A 54 2.02 15.75 3.67
N ILE A 55 0.86 15.97 3.05
CA ILE A 55 0.36 15.16 1.94
C ILE A 55 1.27 15.33 0.71
N LYS A 56 1.81 14.23 0.22
CA LYS A 56 2.58 14.16 -1.02
C LYS A 56 1.75 13.61 -2.18
N ARG A 57 2.31 13.64 -3.39
CA ARG A 57 1.68 13.07 -4.58
C ARG A 57 2.60 12.08 -5.26
N GLN A 58 2.27 10.80 -5.18
CA GLN A 58 2.97 9.73 -5.90
C GLN A 58 2.84 9.86 -7.42
N ARG A 59 3.75 9.23 -8.14
CA ARG A 59 3.68 8.97 -9.58
C ARG A 59 3.83 7.47 -9.84
N GLY A 60 2.94 6.92 -10.67
CA GLY A 60 2.90 5.48 -10.94
C GLY A 60 2.47 4.65 -9.74
N GLY A 61 2.81 3.38 -9.71
CA GLY A 61 2.46 2.42 -8.66
C GLY A 61 3.41 2.44 -7.45
N SER A 62 3.75 3.63 -6.93
CA SER A 62 4.66 3.79 -5.80
C SER A 62 3.98 4.06 -4.46
N CYS A 63 2.68 3.78 -4.33
CA CYS A 63 1.91 3.99 -3.10
C CYS A 63 2.53 3.33 -1.86
N TRP A 64 3.04 2.12 -2.02
CA TRP A 64 3.71 1.35 -0.98
C TRP A 64 4.94 2.09 -0.40
N SER A 65 5.73 2.72 -1.26
CA SER A 65 6.87 3.53 -0.83
C SER A 65 6.40 4.81 -0.12
N PHE A 66 5.43 5.55 -0.71
CA PHE A 66 4.92 6.80 -0.14
C PHE A 66 4.26 6.61 1.23
N SER A 67 3.47 5.57 1.41
CA SER A 67 2.79 5.32 2.69
C SER A 67 3.74 4.81 3.76
N THR A 68 4.66 3.91 3.41
CA THR A 68 5.60 3.37 4.40
C THR A 68 6.71 4.37 4.74
N VAL A 69 7.19 5.17 3.79
CA VAL A 69 8.11 6.28 4.10
C VAL A 69 7.41 7.30 5.01
N ALA A 70 6.15 7.65 4.74
CA ALA A 70 5.39 8.54 5.62
C ALA A 70 5.17 7.94 7.03
N PHE A 71 5.07 6.61 7.16
CA PHE A 71 5.08 5.92 8.43
C PHE A 71 6.42 6.07 9.15
N LEU A 72 7.54 5.83 8.45
CA LEU A 72 8.89 6.02 9.04
C LEU A 72 9.12 7.48 9.46
N GLU A 73 8.67 8.46 8.66
CA GLU A 73 8.68 9.87 9.03
C GLU A 73 7.89 10.11 10.32
N SER A 74 6.68 9.55 10.45
CA SER A 74 5.85 9.66 11.65
C SER A 74 6.51 8.99 12.86
N GLU A 75 7.19 7.87 12.68
CA GLU A 75 7.95 7.21 13.75
C GLU A 75 9.12 8.08 14.23
N VAL A 76 9.85 8.74 13.33
CA VAL A 76 10.89 9.72 13.70
C VAL A 76 10.28 10.89 14.48
N LEU A 77 9.16 11.45 14.01
CA LEU A 77 8.48 12.56 14.70
C LEU A 77 8.00 12.16 16.09
N ARG A 78 7.61 10.90 16.28
CA ARG A 78 7.15 10.37 17.56
C ARG A 78 8.29 10.07 18.54
N THR A 79 9.46 9.63 18.06
CA THR A 79 10.51 9.05 18.91
C THR A 79 11.79 9.88 19.03
N ASN A 80 12.08 10.78 18.07
CA ASN A 80 13.34 11.51 17.99
C ASN A 80 13.16 13.00 18.27
N GLU A 81 13.19 13.37 19.57
CA GLU A 81 12.99 14.76 20.02
C GLU A 81 14.07 15.70 19.46
N ASP A 82 15.30 15.25 19.24
CA ASP A 82 16.41 16.07 18.74
C ASP A 82 16.17 16.45 17.28
N VAL A 83 15.74 15.52 16.44
CA VAL A 83 15.35 15.78 15.03
C VAL A 83 14.14 16.72 15.00
N VAL A 84 13.12 16.47 15.81
CA VAL A 84 11.92 17.32 15.89
C VAL A 84 12.30 18.75 16.32
N ALA A 85 13.23 18.93 17.28
CA ALA A 85 13.70 20.23 17.69
C ALA A 85 14.46 20.96 16.57
N ALA A 86 15.34 20.24 15.85
CA ALA A 86 16.10 20.80 14.72
C ALA A 86 15.17 21.25 13.57
N LEU A 87 14.17 20.44 13.21
CA LEU A 87 13.16 20.77 12.19
C LEU A 87 12.35 22.01 12.58
N LYS A 88 11.92 22.12 13.84
CA LYS A 88 11.19 23.29 14.37
C LYS A 88 12.04 24.56 14.31
N GLU A 89 13.34 24.47 14.63
CA GLU A 89 14.27 25.61 14.53
C GLU A 89 14.46 26.04 13.07
N ALA A 90 14.65 25.07 12.15
CA ALA A 90 14.78 25.30 10.71
C ALA A 90 13.46 25.77 10.07
N ARG A 91 12.32 25.51 10.67
CA ARG A 91 10.96 25.65 10.10
C ARG A 91 10.77 24.81 8.84
N GLU A 92 11.26 23.59 8.92
CA GLU A 92 11.20 22.60 7.87
C GLU A 92 10.37 21.39 8.34
N ASP A 93 9.78 20.68 7.40
CA ASP A 93 9.17 19.38 7.65
C ASP A 93 10.21 18.28 7.40
N LEU A 94 10.07 17.14 8.06
CA LEU A 94 10.81 15.94 7.68
C LEU A 94 10.31 15.49 6.30
N ASP A 95 11.22 15.23 5.40
CA ASP A 95 10.90 14.90 4.01
C ASP A 95 11.91 13.89 3.47
N LEU A 96 11.54 12.60 3.52
CA LEU A 96 12.38 11.48 3.08
C LEU A 96 12.02 11.08 1.65
N SER A 97 13.02 10.60 0.90
CA SER A 97 12.86 10.27 -0.51
C SER A 97 12.23 8.90 -0.73
N GLU A 98 10.99 8.86 -1.16
CA GLU A 98 10.32 7.64 -1.61
C GLU A 98 10.95 7.07 -2.88
N TYR A 99 11.44 7.92 -3.78
CA TYR A 99 12.06 7.45 -5.03
C TYR A 99 13.45 6.85 -4.84
N TYR A 100 14.13 7.15 -3.74
CA TYR A 100 15.33 6.43 -3.35
C TYR A 100 15.00 4.97 -3.02
N VAL A 101 13.91 4.73 -2.31
CA VAL A 101 13.41 3.37 -2.02
C VAL A 101 12.97 2.67 -3.30
N VAL A 102 12.20 3.35 -4.17
CA VAL A 102 11.76 2.82 -5.47
C VAL A 102 12.94 2.41 -6.35
N TYR A 103 14.02 3.21 -6.38
CA TYR A 103 15.25 2.88 -7.11
C TYR A 103 15.80 1.52 -6.67
N TRP A 104 16.00 1.34 -5.39
CA TRP A 104 16.56 0.10 -4.85
C TRP A 104 15.60 -1.08 -4.96
N ALA A 105 14.29 -0.85 -4.88
CA ALA A 105 13.31 -1.89 -5.13
C ALA A 105 13.42 -2.45 -6.55
N TYR A 106 13.53 -1.59 -7.57
CA TYR A 106 13.73 -2.06 -8.94
C TYR A 106 15.05 -2.81 -9.13
N VAL A 107 16.13 -2.39 -8.46
CA VAL A 107 17.41 -3.11 -8.47
C VAL A 107 17.25 -4.53 -7.90
N GLU A 108 16.57 -4.67 -6.77
CA GLU A 108 16.40 -5.98 -6.13
C GLU A 108 15.39 -6.86 -6.88
N LYS A 109 14.32 -6.29 -7.38
CA LYS A 109 13.38 -7.01 -8.28
C LYS A 109 14.08 -7.53 -9.54
N ALA A 110 14.97 -6.74 -10.13
CA ALA A 110 15.76 -7.18 -11.28
C ALA A 110 16.72 -8.33 -10.91
N ARG A 111 17.33 -8.26 -9.73
CA ARG A 111 18.19 -9.32 -9.19
C ARG A 111 17.42 -10.63 -9.03
N GLU A 112 16.23 -10.55 -8.42
CA GLU A 112 15.37 -11.72 -8.23
C GLU A 112 14.85 -12.26 -9.56
N TYR A 113 14.48 -11.37 -10.50
CA TYR A 113 14.04 -11.74 -11.84
C TYR A 113 15.15 -12.50 -12.60
N ALA A 114 16.41 -12.05 -12.50
CA ALA A 114 17.54 -12.73 -13.09
C ALA A 114 17.80 -14.11 -12.46
N ARG A 115 17.73 -14.22 -11.12
CA ARG A 115 17.89 -15.49 -10.39
C ARG A 115 16.83 -16.52 -10.79
N ARG A 116 15.59 -16.09 -10.95
CA ARG A 116 14.48 -16.95 -11.40
C ARG A 116 14.45 -17.12 -12.92
N LYS A 117 15.31 -16.44 -13.66
CA LYS A 117 15.36 -16.46 -15.15
C LYS A 117 14.02 -16.09 -15.78
N GLY A 118 13.30 -15.14 -15.16
CA GLY A 118 11.96 -14.74 -15.55
C GLY A 118 10.84 -15.72 -15.14
N GLU A 119 11.18 -16.93 -14.65
CA GLU A 119 10.17 -17.94 -14.29
C GLU A 119 9.53 -17.59 -12.93
N ASN A 120 8.21 -17.38 -12.92
CA ASN A 120 7.46 -16.96 -11.72
C ASN A 120 8.03 -15.71 -11.02
N ALA A 121 8.83 -14.91 -11.75
CA ALA A 121 9.36 -13.67 -11.24
C ALA A 121 8.40 -12.52 -11.52
N ARG A 122 8.31 -11.58 -10.57
CA ARG A 122 7.43 -10.41 -10.66
C ARG A 122 8.31 -9.15 -10.76
N PHE A 123 8.09 -8.37 -11.80
CA PHE A 123 8.75 -7.08 -12.01
C PHE A 123 7.70 -6.01 -12.26
N THR A 124 6.87 -5.80 -11.24
CA THR A 124 5.80 -4.81 -11.21
C THR A 124 6.27 -3.53 -10.53
N ASP A 125 5.47 -2.47 -10.60
CA ASP A 125 5.71 -1.23 -9.88
C ASP A 125 5.17 -1.26 -8.43
N GLY A 126 4.30 -2.21 -8.10
CA GLY A 126 3.82 -2.43 -6.74
C GLY A 126 4.89 -2.96 -5.78
N GLY A 127 4.57 -2.99 -4.52
CA GLY A 127 5.38 -3.51 -3.42
C GLY A 127 4.63 -3.36 -2.10
N LEU A 128 5.21 -3.85 -1.02
CA LEU A 128 4.58 -3.91 0.30
C LEU A 128 5.43 -3.19 1.36
N SER A 129 4.91 -3.02 2.56
CA SER A 129 5.58 -2.27 3.62
C SER A 129 6.92 -2.89 4.04
N HIS A 130 7.01 -4.22 4.10
CA HIS A 130 8.25 -4.91 4.42
C HIS A 130 9.36 -4.69 3.36
N ASP A 131 8.99 -4.44 2.09
CA ASP A 131 9.97 -4.07 1.08
C ASP A 131 10.70 -2.79 1.47
N VAL A 132 9.95 -1.77 1.92
CA VAL A 132 10.53 -0.47 2.31
C VAL A 132 11.46 -0.63 3.51
N THR A 133 11.00 -1.29 4.57
CA THR A 133 11.80 -1.46 5.79
C THR A 133 13.06 -2.29 5.51
N TRP A 134 12.96 -3.37 4.74
CA TRP A 134 14.11 -4.15 4.30
C TRP A 134 15.09 -3.36 3.43
N LEU A 135 14.58 -2.52 2.50
CA LEU A 135 15.44 -1.68 1.66
C LEU A 135 16.11 -0.58 2.46
N VAL A 136 15.42 0.02 3.44
CA VAL A 136 16.01 1.02 4.35
C VAL A 136 17.07 0.38 5.25
N GLU A 137 16.87 -0.84 5.74
CA GLU A 137 17.90 -1.58 6.47
C GLU A 137 19.14 -1.82 5.60
N LYS A 138 18.93 -2.17 4.34
CA LYS A 138 20.01 -2.58 3.42
C LYS A 138 20.76 -1.41 2.78
N TYR A 139 20.04 -0.34 2.42
CA TYR A 139 20.57 0.78 1.62
C TYR A 139 20.48 2.12 2.32
N GLY A 140 19.82 2.19 3.47
CA GLY A 140 19.51 3.44 4.14
C GLY A 140 18.37 4.21 3.47
N ILE A 141 18.28 5.48 3.81
CA ILE A 141 17.36 6.45 3.20
C ILE A 141 18.04 7.80 3.10
N VAL A 142 17.51 8.71 2.28
CA VAL A 142 18.04 10.06 2.12
C VAL A 142 16.91 11.09 2.19
N PRO A 143 17.18 12.36 2.51
CA PRO A 143 16.22 13.45 2.33
C PRO A 143 15.74 13.53 0.87
N GLU A 144 14.49 13.92 0.65
CA GLU A 144 13.93 14.12 -0.70
C GLU A 144 14.79 15.10 -1.52
N ALA A 145 15.35 16.13 -0.86
CA ALA A 145 16.21 17.14 -1.51
C ALA A 145 17.53 16.58 -2.06
N ASP A 146 17.97 15.42 -1.58
CA ASP A 146 19.23 14.78 -1.99
C ASP A 146 19.04 13.69 -3.05
N PHE A 147 17.80 13.43 -3.49
CA PHE A 147 17.54 12.46 -4.55
C PHE A 147 16.44 12.93 -5.50
N ALA A 148 16.60 12.62 -6.79
CA ALA A 148 15.70 13.09 -7.82
C ALA A 148 14.31 12.46 -7.77
N VAL A 149 13.28 13.24 -8.06
CA VAL A 149 11.91 12.77 -8.30
C VAL A 149 11.77 12.38 -9.76
N VAL A 150 11.20 11.19 -10.02
CA VAL A 150 10.95 10.74 -11.40
C VAL A 150 9.99 11.70 -12.11
N GLU A 151 10.39 12.18 -13.30
CA GLU A 151 9.52 13.07 -14.09
C GLU A 151 8.44 12.32 -14.86
N ASP A 152 8.83 11.24 -15.56
CA ASP A 152 7.93 10.35 -16.31
C ASP A 152 8.11 8.90 -15.86
N TYR A 153 7.26 8.50 -14.92
CA TYR A 153 7.25 7.15 -14.36
C TYR A 153 6.91 6.08 -15.42
N SER A 154 6.03 6.39 -16.38
CA SER A 154 5.64 5.47 -17.44
C SER A 154 6.77 5.21 -18.42
N ALA A 155 7.55 6.26 -18.78
CA ALA A 155 8.74 6.11 -19.61
C ALA A 155 9.81 5.27 -18.90
N MET A 156 10.08 5.53 -17.63
CA MET A 156 11.01 4.73 -16.82
C MET A 156 10.62 3.25 -16.84
N ARG A 157 9.36 2.93 -16.57
CA ARG A 157 8.87 1.53 -16.60
C ARG A 157 9.01 0.88 -17.96
N THR A 158 8.72 1.63 -19.02
CA THR A 158 8.87 1.12 -20.40
C THR A 158 10.31 0.73 -20.68
N ASP A 159 11.27 1.59 -20.31
CA ASP A 159 12.69 1.34 -20.50
C ASP A 159 13.18 0.14 -19.65
N LEU A 160 12.76 0.06 -18.39
CA LEU A 160 13.10 -1.07 -17.50
C LEU A 160 12.59 -2.41 -18.06
N ASN A 161 11.35 -2.46 -18.53
CA ASN A 161 10.78 -3.65 -19.13
C ASN A 161 11.48 -4.04 -20.44
N ALA A 162 11.99 -3.06 -21.21
CA ALA A 162 12.74 -3.34 -22.43
C ALA A 162 14.06 -4.06 -22.13
N VAL A 163 14.74 -3.72 -21.04
CA VAL A 163 15.95 -4.44 -20.59
C VAL A 163 15.63 -5.90 -20.31
N LEU A 164 14.63 -6.16 -19.44
CA LEU A 164 14.26 -7.55 -19.10
C LEU A 164 13.85 -8.36 -20.31
N LYS A 165 13.08 -7.76 -21.23
CA LYS A 165 12.69 -8.40 -22.47
C LYS A 165 13.90 -8.78 -23.34
N ALA A 166 14.94 -7.95 -23.41
CA ALA A 166 16.16 -8.28 -24.13
C ALA A 166 16.91 -9.47 -23.50
N HIS A 167 16.92 -9.58 -22.18
CA HIS A 167 17.45 -10.75 -21.49
C HIS A 167 16.63 -12.02 -21.70
N GLU A 168 15.30 -11.91 -21.74
CA GLU A 168 14.42 -13.03 -22.15
C GLU A 168 14.71 -13.52 -23.57
N GLU A 169 14.86 -12.60 -24.51
CA GLU A 169 15.13 -12.94 -25.91
C GLU A 169 16.54 -13.56 -26.12
N SER A 170 17.53 -13.09 -25.38
CA SER A 170 18.90 -13.60 -25.44
C SER A 170 19.11 -14.89 -24.64
N GLY A 171 18.31 -15.11 -23.60
CA GLY A 171 18.50 -16.17 -22.61
C GLY A 171 19.71 -15.95 -21.69
N ASP A 172 20.31 -14.76 -21.69
CA ASP A 172 21.39 -14.39 -20.78
C ASP A 172 20.83 -13.79 -19.49
N TRP A 173 20.90 -14.58 -18.42
CA TRP A 173 20.41 -14.21 -17.09
C TRP A 173 21.55 -13.99 -16.11
N THR A 174 22.71 -13.48 -16.59
CA THR A 174 23.80 -13.10 -15.71
C THR A 174 23.33 -11.97 -14.78
N GLU A 175 23.19 -12.25 -13.47
CA GLU A 175 22.63 -11.35 -12.48
C GLU A 175 23.28 -9.97 -12.52
N ASP A 176 24.62 -9.90 -12.50
CA ASP A 176 25.35 -8.63 -12.51
C ASP A 176 25.10 -7.81 -13.79
N ALA A 177 24.93 -8.48 -14.95
CA ALA A 177 24.64 -7.80 -16.21
C ALA A 177 23.22 -7.20 -16.19
N VAL A 178 22.22 -8.01 -15.80
CA VAL A 178 20.83 -7.54 -15.69
C VAL A 178 20.75 -6.33 -14.73
N VAL A 179 21.35 -6.45 -13.55
CA VAL A 179 21.35 -5.39 -12.54
C VAL A 179 22.07 -4.13 -13.05
N ALA A 180 23.20 -4.27 -13.73
CA ALA A 180 23.93 -3.12 -14.28
C ALA A 180 23.10 -2.36 -15.32
N GLU A 181 22.45 -3.06 -16.26
CA GLU A 181 21.60 -2.46 -17.28
C GLU A 181 20.34 -1.80 -16.68
N ILE A 182 19.72 -2.42 -15.69
CA ILE A 182 18.59 -1.82 -14.95
C ILE A 182 19.04 -0.54 -14.24
N ARG A 183 20.22 -0.54 -13.59
CA ARG A 183 20.76 0.67 -12.95
C ARG A 183 21.05 1.77 -13.96
N GLU A 184 21.56 1.46 -15.15
CA GLU A 184 21.75 2.46 -16.20
C GLU A 184 20.44 3.13 -16.62
N VAL A 185 19.33 2.38 -16.63
CA VAL A 185 18.00 2.97 -16.87
C VAL A 185 17.57 3.85 -15.71
N LEU A 186 17.66 3.35 -14.49
CA LEU A 186 17.28 4.10 -13.28
C LEU A 186 18.10 5.40 -13.14
N ASP A 187 19.41 5.34 -13.38
CA ASP A 187 20.31 6.50 -13.32
C ASP A 187 19.93 7.61 -14.32
N ARG A 188 19.34 7.25 -15.48
CA ARG A 188 18.83 8.24 -16.45
C ARG A 188 17.53 8.91 -16.01
N HIS A 189 16.68 8.22 -15.25
CA HIS A 189 15.37 8.72 -14.85
C HIS A 189 15.33 9.32 -13.44
N LEU A 190 16.21 8.85 -12.54
CA LEU A 190 16.23 9.19 -11.11
C LEU A 190 17.58 9.73 -10.62
N ALA A 191 18.61 9.73 -11.45
CA ALA A 191 20.02 9.91 -11.10
C ALA A 191 20.57 8.74 -10.21
N PRO A 192 21.91 8.58 -10.15
CA PRO A 192 22.51 7.56 -9.28
C PRO A 192 22.34 7.94 -7.80
N PRO A 193 22.05 6.94 -6.92
CA PRO A 193 21.97 7.16 -5.48
C PRO A 193 23.29 7.74 -4.93
N PRO A 194 23.22 8.73 -4.02
CA PRO A 194 24.42 9.30 -3.41
C PRO A 194 25.08 8.29 -2.46
N GLU A 195 26.41 8.25 -2.45
CA GLU A 195 27.18 7.45 -1.48
C GLU A 195 27.15 8.11 -0.10
N THR A 196 27.12 9.44 -0.04
CA THR A 196 27.04 10.23 1.19
C THR A 196 26.14 11.45 0.99
N ILE A 197 25.53 11.90 2.07
CA ILE A 197 24.72 13.12 2.16
C ILE A 197 25.28 14.06 3.23
N THR A 198 24.85 15.30 3.25
CA THR A 198 25.25 16.26 4.29
C THR A 198 24.01 16.76 5.02
N VAL A 199 23.84 16.38 6.27
CA VAL A 199 22.71 16.79 7.12
C VAL A 199 23.26 17.50 8.36
N ALA A 200 22.71 18.66 8.68
CA ALA A 200 23.14 19.49 9.81
C ALA A 200 24.68 19.76 9.83
N GLY A 201 25.32 19.84 8.65
CA GLY A 201 26.75 20.04 8.49
C GLY A 201 27.62 18.81 8.72
N GLN A 202 27.04 17.63 8.90
CA GLN A 202 27.73 16.35 9.03
C GLN A 202 27.58 15.55 7.75
N VAL A 203 28.68 14.93 7.29
CA VAL A 203 28.67 14.01 6.16
C VAL A 203 28.44 12.59 6.68
N MET A 204 27.46 11.90 6.13
CA MET A 204 27.11 10.53 6.52
C MET A 204 26.62 9.72 5.33
N THR A 205 26.66 8.41 5.43
CA THR A 205 26.05 7.52 4.46
C THR A 205 24.52 7.47 4.65
N PRO A 206 23.74 7.07 3.63
CA PRO A 206 22.28 6.87 3.79
C PRO A 206 21.89 5.91 4.92
N ILE A 207 22.73 4.90 5.21
CA ILE A 207 22.51 3.97 6.34
C ILE A 207 22.73 4.68 7.68
N GLU A 208 23.82 5.42 7.85
CA GLU A 208 24.11 6.21 9.07
C GLU A 208 23.00 7.28 9.27
N TYR A 209 22.50 7.89 8.19
CA TYR A 209 21.37 8.80 8.28
C TYR A 209 20.11 8.13 8.84
N ALA A 210 19.75 6.95 8.33
CA ALA A 210 18.60 6.20 8.81
C ALA A 210 18.76 5.76 10.29
N THR A 211 19.91 5.16 10.62
CA THR A 211 20.08 4.45 11.91
C THR A 211 20.63 5.33 13.02
N GLU A 212 21.55 6.26 12.71
CA GLU A 212 22.22 7.07 13.74
C GLU A 212 21.56 8.46 13.88
N TYR A 213 21.21 9.11 12.76
CA TYR A 213 20.62 10.45 12.80
C TYR A 213 19.11 10.41 13.03
N LEU A 214 18.37 9.63 12.26
CA LEU A 214 16.93 9.46 12.41
C LEU A 214 16.55 8.49 13.54
N ALA A 215 17.49 7.65 13.98
CA ALA A 215 17.31 6.60 15.00
C ALA A 215 16.21 5.58 14.63
N LEU A 216 16.06 5.29 13.34
CA LEU A 216 15.14 4.26 12.86
C LEU A 216 15.73 2.86 13.11
N ASP A 217 14.89 1.93 13.53
CA ASP A 217 15.14 0.49 13.50
C ASP A 217 14.18 -0.17 12.49
N PRO A 218 14.56 -0.27 11.21
CA PRO A 218 13.67 -0.80 10.19
C PRO A 218 13.22 -2.25 10.43
N ALA A 219 13.98 -3.02 11.19
CA ALA A 219 13.66 -4.41 11.50
C ALA A 219 12.66 -4.58 12.66
N ALA A 220 12.32 -3.49 13.37
CA ALA A 220 11.45 -3.56 14.54
C ALA A 220 9.97 -3.74 14.18
N TYR A 221 9.53 -3.33 13.01
CA TYR A 221 8.11 -3.26 12.65
C TYR A 221 7.50 -4.61 12.31
N TRP A 222 6.24 -4.78 12.68
CA TRP A 222 5.49 -6.01 12.44
C TRP A 222 4.41 -5.79 11.40
N GLU A 223 4.30 -6.74 10.46
CA GLU A 223 3.16 -6.83 9.54
C GLU A 223 2.15 -7.86 10.05
N ILE A 224 0.90 -7.46 10.12
CA ILE A 224 -0.20 -8.24 10.69
C ILE A 224 -1.26 -8.44 9.63
N THR A 225 -1.74 -9.69 9.51
CA THR A 225 -2.82 -10.08 8.60
C THR A 225 -3.87 -10.91 9.33
N SER A 226 -4.98 -11.26 8.65
CA SER A 226 -6.07 -12.03 9.23
C SER A 226 -6.72 -12.94 8.20
N TYR A 227 -6.09 -14.11 7.93
CA TYR A 227 -6.61 -15.11 6.99
C TYR A 227 -6.48 -16.53 7.55
N THR A 228 -7.34 -17.44 7.09
CA THR A 228 -7.42 -18.82 7.62
C THR A 228 -6.44 -19.79 6.94
N ASP A 229 -5.71 -19.34 5.91
CA ASP A 229 -4.72 -20.16 5.20
C ASP A 229 -3.45 -20.37 6.02
N VAL A 230 -3.18 -19.48 6.97
CA VAL A 230 -2.13 -19.59 7.96
C VAL A 230 -2.73 -19.78 9.34
N PRO A 231 -2.17 -20.63 10.22
CA PRO A 231 -2.65 -20.75 11.59
C PRO A 231 -2.66 -19.40 12.31
N PHE A 232 -3.75 -19.10 13.03
CA PHE A 232 -3.79 -17.91 13.87
C PHE A 232 -2.73 -17.97 14.96
N TYR A 233 -2.20 -16.80 15.31
CA TYR A 233 -1.06 -16.59 16.18
C TYR A 233 0.23 -17.27 15.70
N GLY A 234 0.30 -17.55 14.39
CA GLY A 234 1.48 -17.98 13.66
C GLY A 234 1.98 -16.93 12.70
N ARG A 235 3.03 -17.26 11.96
CA ARG A 235 3.54 -16.46 10.84
C ARG A 235 3.31 -17.19 9.54
N GLY A 236 3.15 -16.44 8.47
CA GLY A 236 3.03 -16.99 7.12
C GLY A 236 3.06 -15.93 6.04
N GLU A 237 2.96 -16.41 4.84
CA GLU A 237 2.91 -15.61 3.63
C GLU A 237 1.51 -15.04 3.42
N LEU A 238 1.42 -13.82 2.92
CA LEU A 238 0.24 -13.27 2.28
C LEU A 238 0.43 -13.42 0.76
N ASP A 239 -0.33 -14.33 0.14
CA ASP A 239 -0.22 -14.62 -1.30
C ASP A 239 -0.93 -13.54 -2.13
N VAL A 240 -0.22 -12.45 -2.37
CA VAL A 240 -0.67 -11.32 -3.19
C VAL A 240 0.36 -11.00 -4.29
N PRO A 241 -0.08 -10.37 -5.40
CA PRO A 241 0.82 -10.08 -6.52
C PRO A 241 2.07 -9.26 -6.16
N ASP A 242 1.97 -8.34 -5.21
CA ASP A 242 3.05 -7.45 -4.83
C ASP A 242 4.01 -8.04 -3.77
N ASN A 243 3.72 -9.24 -3.22
CA ASN A 243 4.70 -10.05 -2.47
C ASN A 243 5.66 -10.75 -3.45
N TRP A 244 6.56 -9.98 -4.06
CA TRP A 244 7.38 -10.40 -5.21
C TRP A 244 8.55 -11.34 -4.87
N TRP A 245 8.89 -11.49 -3.58
CA TRP A 245 9.98 -12.33 -3.09
C TRP A 245 9.54 -13.37 -2.06
N ASP A 246 8.23 -13.64 -2.00
CA ASP A 246 7.60 -14.69 -1.18
C ASP A 246 7.87 -14.48 0.34
N TYR A 247 7.73 -13.21 0.82
CA TYR A 247 7.88 -12.89 2.23
C TYR A 247 6.82 -13.60 3.07
N ASP A 248 7.25 -14.33 4.12
CA ASP A 248 6.42 -15.18 4.98
C ASP A 248 6.37 -14.71 6.46
N GLY A 249 6.76 -13.45 6.68
CA GLY A 249 6.89 -12.87 8.03
C GLY A 249 5.61 -12.28 8.62
N TYR A 250 4.46 -12.33 7.94
CA TYR A 250 3.21 -11.78 8.45
C TYR A 250 2.73 -12.51 9.70
N TYR A 251 2.44 -11.75 10.76
CA TYR A 251 1.77 -12.25 11.97
C TYR A 251 0.27 -12.37 11.69
N ASN A 252 -0.30 -13.56 11.86
CA ASN A 252 -1.68 -13.84 11.54
C ASN A 252 -2.57 -13.87 12.78
N LEU A 253 -3.59 -13.03 12.81
CA LEU A 253 -4.54 -12.92 13.92
C LEU A 253 -5.97 -13.28 13.51
N PRO A 254 -6.82 -13.77 14.43
CA PRO A 254 -8.25 -13.74 14.23
C PRO A 254 -8.76 -12.32 13.95
N LEU A 255 -9.83 -12.17 13.18
CA LEU A 255 -10.35 -10.86 12.76
C LEU A 255 -10.65 -9.91 13.94
N ASP A 256 -11.20 -10.42 15.04
CA ASP A 256 -11.51 -9.61 16.21
C ASP A 256 -10.22 -9.03 16.84
N ASP A 257 -9.18 -9.85 16.98
CA ASP A 257 -7.88 -9.40 17.51
C ASP A 257 -7.16 -8.47 16.51
N TYR A 258 -7.28 -8.74 15.20
CA TYR A 258 -6.78 -7.90 14.13
C TYR A 258 -7.36 -6.49 14.22
N MET A 259 -8.68 -6.37 14.34
CA MET A 259 -9.38 -5.08 14.49
C MET A 259 -9.05 -4.40 15.82
N GLN A 260 -9.01 -5.14 16.91
CA GLN A 260 -8.64 -4.59 18.21
C GLN A 260 -7.22 -4.03 18.23
N THR A 261 -6.29 -4.74 17.60
CA THR A 261 -4.86 -4.36 17.58
C THR A 261 -4.65 -3.03 16.84
N ILE A 262 -5.26 -2.84 15.67
CA ILE A 262 -5.14 -1.57 14.95
C ILE A 262 -5.80 -0.40 15.70
N ASN A 263 -6.95 -0.63 16.35
CA ASN A 263 -7.61 0.39 17.17
C ASN A 263 -6.69 0.81 18.32
N GLN A 264 -6.13 -0.16 19.05
CA GLN A 264 -5.22 0.11 20.17
C GLN A 264 -3.97 0.88 19.73
N ALA A 265 -3.39 0.52 18.58
CA ALA A 265 -2.21 1.20 18.07
C ALA A 265 -2.50 2.69 17.76
N LEU A 266 -3.56 2.98 17.03
CA LEU A 266 -3.94 4.35 16.69
C LEU A 266 -4.37 5.16 17.93
N ASP A 267 -5.11 4.55 18.87
CA ASP A 267 -5.53 5.19 20.12
C ASP A 267 -4.33 5.49 21.04
N ALA A 268 -3.25 4.71 20.93
CA ALA A 268 -1.99 4.93 21.66
C ALA A 268 -1.04 5.92 20.96
N GLY A 269 -1.44 6.49 19.81
CA GLY A 269 -0.66 7.49 19.09
C GLY A 269 0.36 6.92 18.10
N TYR A 270 0.24 5.66 17.72
CA TYR A 270 1.10 5.03 16.71
C TYR A 270 0.44 5.09 15.34
N PRO A 271 1.17 5.53 14.29
CA PRO A 271 0.70 5.42 12.91
C PRO A 271 0.65 3.96 12.47
N VAL A 272 -0.16 3.66 11.47
CA VAL A 272 -0.29 2.30 10.91
C VAL A 272 -0.35 2.36 9.39
N VAL A 273 0.54 1.67 8.68
CA VAL A 273 0.40 1.50 7.22
C VAL A 273 -0.58 0.37 6.96
N ILE A 274 -1.55 0.62 6.10
CA ILE A 274 -2.52 -0.41 5.70
C ILE A 274 -2.41 -0.70 4.20
N ASP A 275 -2.49 -1.96 3.84
CA ASP A 275 -2.67 -2.46 2.50
C ASP A 275 -4.15 -2.75 2.27
N THR A 276 -4.77 -2.09 1.31
CA THR A 276 -6.22 -2.12 1.12
C THR A 276 -6.62 -2.22 -0.35
N ASP A 277 -7.71 -2.91 -0.60
CA ASP A 277 -8.43 -2.82 -1.87
C ASP A 277 -8.98 -1.40 -2.03
N TRP A 278 -8.49 -0.70 -3.06
CA TRP A 278 -8.86 0.69 -3.35
C TRP A 278 -9.89 0.80 -4.47
N GLY A 279 -10.05 -0.25 -5.26
CA GLY A 279 -10.89 -0.28 -6.46
C GLY A 279 -12.38 -0.51 -6.20
N ASP A 280 -12.77 -0.79 -4.96
CA ASP A 280 -14.09 -1.26 -4.61
C ASP A 280 -15.21 -0.19 -4.73
N LYS A 281 -16.45 -0.67 -4.99
CA LYS A 281 -17.65 0.16 -5.19
C LYS A 281 -18.08 0.96 -3.97
N GLY A 282 -17.74 0.50 -2.76
CA GLY A 282 -18.05 1.14 -1.49
C GLY A 282 -17.21 2.39 -1.19
N ALA A 283 -16.32 2.79 -2.10
CA ALA A 283 -15.45 3.92 -1.89
C ALA A 283 -15.82 5.15 -2.72
N SER A 284 -15.80 6.31 -2.09
CA SER A 284 -15.97 7.63 -2.73
C SER A 284 -14.74 8.49 -2.45
N TRP A 285 -13.58 8.04 -2.95
CA TRP A 285 -12.28 8.64 -2.66
C TRP A 285 -12.19 10.13 -3.00
N ASN A 286 -12.67 10.52 -4.18
CA ASN A 286 -12.57 11.89 -4.68
C ASN A 286 -13.85 12.72 -4.44
N GLY A 287 -14.95 12.09 -4.05
CA GLY A 287 -16.22 12.74 -3.76
C GLY A 287 -16.38 13.00 -2.26
N ALA A 288 -17.07 12.11 -1.58
CA ALA A 288 -17.32 12.22 -0.13
C ALA A 288 -16.06 12.05 0.73
N GLY A 289 -14.97 11.49 0.18
CA GLY A 289 -13.74 11.20 0.92
C GLY A 289 -13.96 10.16 2.01
N ILE A 290 -14.72 9.11 1.68
CA ILE A 290 -15.06 7.99 2.57
C ILE A 290 -15.00 6.65 1.84
N ALA A 291 -14.78 5.58 2.62
CA ALA A 291 -14.92 4.21 2.17
C ALA A 291 -15.68 3.38 3.21
N VAL A 292 -16.66 2.61 2.75
CA VAL A 292 -17.52 1.76 3.56
C VAL A 292 -17.92 0.54 2.72
N ILE A 293 -18.28 -0.56 3.34
CA ILE A 293 -18.84 -1.69 2.59
C ILE A 293 -20.26 -1.33 2.14
N HIS A 294 -20.51 -1.39 0.84
CA HIS A 294 -21.85 -1.24 0.30
C HIS A 294 -22.67 -2.52 0.58
N PRO A 295 -23.92 -2.42 1.03
CA PRO A 295 -24.76 -3.60 1.35
C PRO A 295 -24.83 -4.65 0.24
N ASP A 296 -24.87 -4.23 -1.02
CA ASP A 296 -24.90 -5.14 -2.18
C ASP A 296 -23.64 -6.00 -2.34
N GLN A 297 -22.52 -5.61 -1.69
CA GLN A 297 -21.26 -6.33 -1.77
C GLN A 297 -21.22 -7.54 -0.83
N LEU A 298 -22.06 -7.53 0.19
CA LEU A 298 -22.13 -8.62 1.14
C LEU A 298 -23.08 -9.76 0.69
N ASP A 299 -23.97 -9.50 -0.27
CA ASP A 299 -25.01 -10.45 -0.71
C ASP A 299 -25.72 -11.14 0.48
N GLY A 300 -25.95 -10.37 1.55
CA GLY A 300 -26.54 -10.83 2.80
C GLY A 300 -25.58 -11.57 3.74
N ALA A 301 -24.29 -11.68 3.42
CA ALA A 301 -23.28 -12.24 4.32
C ALA A 301 -22.99 -11.30 5.51
N ALA A 302 -22.52 -11.86 6.61
CA ALA A 302 -22.04 -11.08 7.74
C ALA A 302 -20.63 -10.53 7.48
N ILE A 303 -20.24 -9.47 8.19
CA ILE A 303 -18.86 -9.03 8.28
C ILE A 303 -18.20 -9.88 9.36
N ASP A 304 -17.47 -10.90 8.95
CA ASP A 304 -16.79 -11.84 9.82
C ASP A 304 -15.57 -12.48 9.13
N GLN A 305 -14.85 -13.31 9.89
CA GLN A 305 -13.66 -14.02 9.40
C GLN A 305 -13.93 -14.88 8.16
N ALA A 306 -15.10 -15.53 8.09
CA ALA A 306 -15.41 -16.42 6.98
C ALA A 306 -15.68 -15.64 5.69
N SER A 307 -16.42 -14.54 5.79
CA SER A 307 -16.70 -13.64 4.66
C SER A 307 -15.43 -12.96 4.17
N ARG A 308 -14.57 -12.48 5.10
CA ARG A 308 -13.26 -11.92 4.77
C ARG A 308 -12.39 -12.90 3.99
N GLN A 309 -12.27 -14.14 4.46
CA GLN A 309 -11.52 -15.21 3.79
C GLN A 309 -12.08 -15.50 2.41
N LEU A 310 -13.41 -15.59 2.28
CA LEU A 310 -14.07 -15.88 1.02
C LEU A 310 -13.83 -14.76 -0.01
N ASP A 311 -13.90 -13.49 0.42
CA ASP A 311 -13.66 -12.34 -0.46
C ASP A 311 -12.22 -12.32 -0.99
N PHE A 312 -11.25 -12.69 -0.16
CA PHE A 312 -9.84 -12.81 -0.56
C PHE A 312 -9.64 -13.95 -1.57
N VAL A 313 -10.11 -15.17 -1.24
CA VAL A 313 -9.93 -16.36 -2.10
C VAL A 313 -10.62 -16.20 -3.46
N GLU A 314 -11.78 -15.53 -3.50
CA GLU A 314 -12.53 -15.29 -4.73
C GLU A 314 -12.05 -14.03 -5.50
N GLY A 315 -11.03 -13.32 -4.99
CA GLY A 315 -10.48 -12.13 -5.63
C GLY A 315 -11.44 -10.93 -5.61
N ARG A 316 -12.34 -10.89 -4.63
CA ARG A 316 -13.21 -9.71 -4.37
C ARG A 316 -12.52 -8.67 -3.51
N THR A 317 -11.50 -9.08 -2.77
CA THR A 317 -10.57 -8.19 -2.09
C THR A 317 -9.18 -8.43 -2.67
N THR A 318 -8.57 -7.40 -3.19
CA THR A 318 -7.27 -7.43 -3.89
C THR A 318 -6.30 -6.45 -3.27
N ASP A 319 -5.01 -6.74 -3.40
CA ASP A 319 -3.91 -5.84 -3.06
C ASP A 319 -3.81 -4.76 -4.16
N ASP A 320 -4.23 -3.54 -3.82
CA ASP A 320 -4.29 -2.42 -4.78
C ASP A 320 -3.52 -1.19 -4.33
N HIS A 321 -3.54 -0.88 -3.03
CA HIS A 321 -3.07 0.43 -2.57
C HIS A 321 -2.66 0.44 -1.10
N LEU A 322 -1.46 0.94 -0.83
CA LEU A 322 -1.02 1.18 0.53
C LEU A 322 -1.24 2.65 0.91
N VAL A 323 -1.69 2.86 2.16
CA VAL A 323 -1.96 4.19 2.73
C VAL A 323 -1.61 4.22 4.23
N LEU A 324 -1.49 5.42 4.81
CA LEU A 324 -1.16 5.61 6.22
C LEU A 324 -2.41 5.97 7.04
N ALA A 325 -2.77 5.13 8.00
CA ALA A 325 -3.77 5.45 9.01
C ALA A 325 -3.14 6.31 10.11
N VAL A 326 -3.76 7.46 10.41
CA VAL A 326 -3.23 8.48 11.33
C VAL A 326 -4.21 8.90 12.42
N ASP A 327 -5.40 8.33 12.47
CA ASP A 327 -6.36 8.53 13.56
C ASP A 327 -7.40 7.42 13.58
N HIS A 328 -7.95 7.15 14.75
CA HIS A 328 -9.09 6.28 14.98
C HIS A 328 -10.13 7.01 15.83
N ARG A 329 -11.41 6.92 15.45
CA ARG A 329 -12.51 7.53 16.18
C ARG A 329 -13.74 6.64 16.18
N VAL A 330 -14.44 6.61 17.31
CA VAL A 330 -15.75 5.97 17.39
C VAL A 330 -16.84 7.04 17.27
N VAL A 331 -17.67 6.95 16.24
CA VAL A 331 -18.82 7.85 16.02
C VAL A 331 -20.09 7.02 16.01
N ASP A 332 -21.00 7.31 16.95
CA ASP A 332 -22.26 6.57 17.13
C ASP A 332 -22.07 5.05 17.28
N GLY A 333 -20.97 4.62 17.92
CA GLY A 333 -20.63 3.22 18.12
C GLY A 333 -20.00 2.53 16.92
N VAL A 334 -19.59 3.29 15.90
CA VAL A 334 -18.94 2.79 14.68
C VAL A 334 -17.51 3.30 14.62
N ASP A 335 -16.57 2.40 14.37
CA ASP A 335 -15.15 2.73 14.19
C ASP A 335 -14.91 3.42 12.85
N TRP A 336 -14.09 4.47 12.86
CA TRP A 336 -13.65 5.23 11.71
C TRP A 336 -12.15 5.51 11.80
N TYR A 337 -11.45 5.39 10.66
CA TYR A 337 -10.01 5.58 10.54
C TYR A 337 -9.70 6.70 9.57
N LEU A 338 -8.91 7.68 10.01
CA LEU A 338 -8.44 8.76 9.14
C LEU A 338 -7.21 8.28 8.38
N ILE A 339 -7.30 8.31 7.08
CA ILE A 339 -6.26 7.85 6.16
C ILE A 339 -5.59 9.03 5.49
N LYS A 340 -4.27 9.14 5.63
CA LYS A 340 -3.40 10.00 4.82
C LYS A 340 -3.10 9.27 3.52
N ASN A 341 -3.58 9.81 2.40
CA ASN A 341 -3.35 9.25 1.07
C ASN A 341 -2.18 9.95 0.35
N SER A 342 -1.61 9.31 -0.66
CA SER A 342 -0.51 9.79 -1.50
C SER A 342 -0.94 10.32 -2.88
N HIS A 343 -2.21 10.70 -3.06
CA HIS A 343 -2.75 11.25 -4.32
C HIS A 343 -2.77 12.79 -4.38
N GLY A 344 -2.08 13.45 -3.45
CA GLY A 344 -2.03 14.90 -3.34
C GLY A 344 -3.28 15.52 -2.69
N THR A 345 -3.19 16.80 -2.33
CA THR A 345 -4.24 17.52 -1.57
C THR A 345 -5.53 17.79 -2.35
N SER A 346 -5.56 17.52 -3.65
CA SER A 346 -6.76 17.64 -4.48
C SER A 346 -7.64 16.38 -4.46
N SER A 347 -7.15 15.29 -3.90
CA SER A 347 -7.88 14.03 -3.75
C SER A 347 -8.55 13.96 -2.37
N GLY A 348 -9.72 13.33 -2.29
CA GLY A 348 -10.45 13.14 -1.05
C GLY A 348 -10.75 14.46 -0.33
N ARG A 349 -10.66 14.44 0.99
CA ARG A 349 -10.78 15.62 1.84
C ARG A 349 -9.38 16.22 2.11
N ARG A 350 -8.87 16.99 1.16
CA ARG A 350 -7.54 17.63 1.23
C ARG A 350 -6.38 16.60 1.35
N GLY A 351 -6.52 15.45 0.68
CA GLY A 351 -5.57 14.34 0.71
C GLY A 351 -5.90 13.25 1.73
N TYR A 352 -6.96 13.43 2.52
CA TYR A 352 -7.41 12.46 3.52
C TYR A 352 -8.72 11.79 3.11
N VAL A 353 -8.92 10.59 3.66
CA VAL A 353 -10.15 9.80 3.51
C VAL A 353 -10.49 9.18 4.85
N TRP A 354 -11.78 9.11 5.19
CA TRP A 354 -12.27 8.33 6.31
C TRP A 354 -12.71 6.95 5.83
N ILE A 355 -12.16 5.89 6.41
CA ILE A 355 -12.64 4.52 6.19
C ILE A 355 -13.38 4.02 7.42
N ARG A 356 -14.48 3.29 7.20
CA ARG A 356 -15.30 2.73 8.28
C ARG A 356 -14.78 1.35 8.70
N GLY A 357 -15.12 0.92 9.92
CA GLY A 357 -14.66 -0.36 10.48
C GLY A 357 -15.02 -1.58 9.66
N ASP A 358 -16.15 -1.55 8.93
CA ASP A 358 -16.52 -2.63 8.00
C ASP A 358 -15.55 -2.73 6.81
N TRP A 359 -15.11 -1.59 6.26
CA TRP A 359 -14.06 -1.58 5.25
C TRP A 359 -12.74 -2.11 5.77
N MET A 360 -12.33 -1.65 6.97
CA MET A 360 -11.12 -2.14 7.63
C MET A 360 -11.17 -3.67 7.79
N ALA A 361 -12.30 -4.21 8.24
CA ALA A 361 -12.49 -5.64 8.44
C ALA A 361 -12.48 -6.46 7.15
N MET A 362 -12.97 -5.91 6.03
CA MET A 362 -13.22 -6.69 4.82
C MET A 362 -12.27 -6.39 3.66
N ARG A 363 -11.68 -5.18 3.59
CA ARG A 363 -10.91 -4.70 2.44
C ARG A 363 -9.46 -4.33 2.78
N VAL A 364 -9.07 -4.32 4.05
CA VAL A 364 -7.66 -4.17 4.45
C VAL A 364 -7.04 -5.54 4.62
N LEU A 365 -6.06 -5.87 3.77
CA LEU A 365 -5.45 -7.20 3.71
C LEU A 365 -4.45 -7.40 4.85
N ALA A 366 -3.62 -6.40 5.07
CA ALA A 366 -2.58 -6.39 6.10
C ALA A 366 -2.30 -4.97 6.58
N TYR A 367 -1.58 -4.85 7.69
CA TYR A 367 -1.05 -3.56 8.14
C TYR A 367 0.30 -3.73 8.84
N MET A 368 1.13 -2.67 8.76
CA MET A 368 2.39 -2.57 9.49
C MET A 368 2.25 -1.65 10.69
N VAL A 369 2.83 -2.05 11.82
CA VAL A 369 2.75 -1.32 13.09
C VAL A 369 4.03 -1.51 13.91
N HIS A 370 4.33 -0.57 14.81
CA HIS A 370 5.38 -0.74 15.81
C HIS A 370 4.91 -1.73 16.90
N PRO A 371 5.69 -2.76 17.28
CA PRO A 371 5.26 -3.77 18.25
C PRO A 371 4.99 -3.21 19.66
N ASP A 372 5.57 -2.07 20.04
CA ASP A 372 5.28 -1.43 21.32
C ASP A 372 3.84 -0.86 21.40
N ALA A 373 3.13 -0.75 20.27
CA ALA A 373 1.71 -0.41 20.23
C ALA A 373 0.80 -1.58 20.57
N LEU A 374 1.34 -2.81 20.61
CA LEU A 374 0.58 -4.05 20.77
C LEU A 374 0.45 -4.43 22.25
N ASP A 375 -0.60 -5.17 22.57
CA ASP A 375 -0.71 -5.79 23.90
C ASP A 375 0.51 -6.70 24.17
N PRO A 376 1.24 -6.51 25.30
CA PRO A 376 2.41 -7.34 25.59
C PRO A 376 2.12 -8.84 25.61
N SER A 377 0.90 -9.26 25.99
CA SER A 377 0.52 -10.67 25.98
C SER A 377 0.43 -11.23 24.55
N LEU A 378 0.06 -10.41 23.58
CA LEU A 378 0.06 -10.76 22.16
C LEU A 378 1.49 -10.90 21.65
N VAL A 379 2.37 -9.96 22.00
CA VAL A 379 3.80 -10.01 21.64
C VAL A 379 4.46 -11.28 22.19
N ASP A 380 4.19 -11.62 23.48
CA ASP A 380 4.70 -12.82 24.12
C ASP A 380 4.20 -14.12 23.43
N GLN A 381 2.96 -14.12 22.93
CA GLN A 381 2.36 -15.26 22.23
C GLN A 381 3.07 -15.57 20.90
N PHE A 382 3.58 -14.58 20.21
CA PHE A 382 4.40 -14.76 18.99
C PHE A 382 5.86 -15.08 19.28
N GLY A 383 6.25 -15.30 20.52
CA GLY A 383 7.56 -15.76 20.93
C GLY A 383 8.52 -14.67 21.39
N GLY A 384 8.01 -13.47 21.68
CA GLY A 384 8.73 -12.44 22.45
C GLY A 384 10.08 -11.96 21.89
N ASN A 385 10.41 -12.24 20.66
CA ASN A 385 11.63 -11.71 20.03
C ASN A 385 11.36 -10.29 19.52
N ARG A 386 11.77 -9.34 20.33
CA ARG A 386 12.00 -7.95 19.96
C ARG A 386 13.31 -7.83 19.23
#